data_594f6fc2cd13f6d86d913ec777084f22
#
_entry.id   594f6fc2cd13f6d86d913ec777084f22
#
_cell.length_a   1.000
_cell.length_b   1.000
_cell.length_c   1.000
_cell.angle_alpha   90.00
_cell.angle_beta   90.00
_cell.angle_gamma   90.00
#
_symmetry.space_group_name_H-M   'P 1'
#
loop_
_entity.id
_entity.type
_entity.pdbx_description
1 polymer ?
#
loop_
_entity_poly.entity_id
_entity_poly.type
_entity_poly.pdbx_seq_one_letter_code
_entity_poly.pdbx_strand_id
1 'polypeptide(L)'
;LIEPLNNFFLAENYHQDYLKKNPNGYCPDLSTGVVFNKKEKDVLDNQDLLIGKQILILDSQNYCPYCEKLKLDVTNEYKGTLPMSYRSSDQLHDLEINAPTWATPSVIFLEDGKEVFSHQGYIDQKDFYLILGKFKLGDSEAYDVAFNKGTDARFCKEYEIFKNTPDGIFIDKLSGEPLFDTRD
;
A
#
# COMPACT_ATOMS: atom_id res chain seq x y z
N LEU A 1 44.47 17.35 -15.20
CA LEU A 1 44.73 18.71 -14.73
C LEU A 1 43.47 19.18 -13.97
N ILE A 2 43.60 19.59 -12.72
CA ILE A 2 42.52 20.17 -11.95
C ILE A 2 42.81 21.68 -11.94
N GLU A 3 41.92 22.47 -12.50
CA GLU A 3 42.01 23.91 -12.54
C GLU A 3 40.97 24.58 -11.65
N PRO A 4 41.20 25.76 -11.11
CA PRO A 4 40.21 26.53 -10.39
C PRO A 4 39.02 26.85 -11.29
N LEU A 5 37.80 26.66 -10.76
CA LEU A 5 36.56 26.99 -11.46
C LEU A 5 36.41 28.51 -11.53
N ASN A 6 36.60 29.11 -12.71
CA ASN A 6 36.49 30.54 -12.90
C ASN A 6 35.06 30.98 -13.24
N ASN A 7 34.31 30.16 -14.00
CA ASN A 7 32.93 30.46 -14.38
C ASN A 7 32.14 29.13 -14.39
N PHE A 8 30.99 29.11 -13.75
CA PHE A 8 30.07 28.00 -13.77
C PHE A 8 28.67 28.48 -14.14
N PHE A 9 28.11 27.90 -15.19
CA PHE A 9 26.76 28.18 -15.63
C PHE A 9 25.94 26.88 -15.45
N LEU A 10 24.85 26.99 -14.71
CA LEU A 10 23.90 25.86 -14.63
C LEU A 10 23.25 25.68 -16.00
N ALA A 11 23.16 24.45 -16.45
CA ALA A 11 22.33 24.10 -17.60
C ALA A 11 20.85 24.37 -17.29
N GLU A 12 20.05 24.57 -18.33
CA GLU A 12 18.60 24.82 -18.19
C GLU A 12 17.93 23.71 -17.43
N ASN A 13 16.85 24.01 -16.69
CA ASN A 13 16.17 23.07 -15.80
C ASN A 13 15.72 21.78 -16.49
N TYR A 14 15.42 21.81 -17.78
CA TYR A 14 15.04 20.62 -18.52
C TYR A 14 16.23 19.69 -18.83
N HIS A 15 17.45 20.22 -18.89
CA HIS A 15 18.69 19.45 -19.03
C HIS A 15 19.22 18.91 -17.71
N GLN A 16 18.82 19.51 -16.59
CA GLN A 16 19.22 19.01 -15.27
C GLN A 16 18.64 17.63 -15.02
N ASP A 17 19.49 16.66 -14.72
CA ASP A 17 19.10 15.27 -14.50
C ASP A 17 18.30 14.63 -15.67
N TYR A 18 18.60 15.03 -16.92
CA TYR A 18 17.83 14.60 -18.10
C TYR A 18 17.66 13.08 -18.20
N LEU A 19 18.73 12.32 -18.06
CA LEU A 19 18.66 10.84 -18.13
C LEU A 19 17.95 10.22 -16.92
N LYS A 20 17.95 10.88 -15.78
CA LYS A 20 17.18 10.45 -14.62
C LYS A 20 15.67 10.65 -14.84
N LYS A 21 15.30 11.77 -15.47
CA LYS A 21 13.90 12.07 -15.85
C LYS A 21 13.43 11.26 -17.05
N ASN A 22 14.36 10.88 -17.94
CA ASN A 22 14.12 10.16 -19.19
C ASN A 22 15.08 8.96 -19.28
N PRO A 23 14.80 7.85 -18.61
CA PRO A 23 15.72 6.68 -18.56
C PRO A 23 16.10 6.10 -19.93
N ASN A 24 15.23 6.30 -20.94
CA ASN A 24 15.46 5.90 -22.33
C ASN A 24 15.77 7.09 -23.24
N GLY A 25 16.06 8.24 -22.66
CA GLY A 25 16.37 9.44 -23.40
C GLY A 25 17.71 9.30 -24.14
N TYR A 26 17.76 9.86 -25.38
CA TYR A 26 19.00 9.90 -26.13
C TYR A 26 19.91 11.02 -25.59
N CYS A 27 21.10 10.65 -25.12
CA CYS A 27 22.18 11.55 -24.81
C CYS A 27 23.37 11.22 -25.71
N PRO A 28 23.79 12.12 -26.63
CA PRO A 28 24.89 11.85 -27.54
C PRO A 28 26.26 11.87 -26.83
N ASP A 29 26.29 12.29 -25.57
CA ASP A 29 27.53 12.37 -24.82
C ASP A 29 27.92 10.94 -24.39
N LEU A 30 28.90 10.41 -25.06
CA LEU A 30 29.53 9.15 -24.78
C LEU A 30 30.22 9.28 -23.42
N SER A 31 29.59 8.82 -22.40
CA SER A 31 29.94 8.81 -20.99
C SER A 31 31.38 9.22 -20.63
N THR A 32 31.56 10.01 -19.61
CA THR A 32 32.88 10.37 -19.05
C THR A 32 33.69 9.16 -18.56
N GLY A 33 33.18 7.93 -18.76
CA GLY A 33 33.77 6.70 -18.19
C GLY A 33 33.58 6.58 -16.68
N VAL A 34 32.95 7.53 -16.02
CA VAL A 34 32.64 7.45 -14.59
C VAL A 34 31.41 6.56 -14.42
N VAL A 35 31.63 5.34 -14.00
CA VAL A 35 30.57 4.43 -13.56
C VAL A 35 30.28 4.78 -12.11
N PHE A 36 29.16 5.46 -11.87
CA PHE A 36 28.63 5.51 -10.52
C PHE A 36 28.18 4.07 -10.17
N ASN A 37 28.79 3.49 -9.14
CA ASN A 37 28.28 2.25 -8.59
C ASN A 37 26.80 2.50 -8.30
N LYS A 38 25.91 1.84 -9.07
CA LYS A 38 24.52 1.73 -8.65
C LYS A 38 24.59 1.17 -7.24
N LYS A 39 24.12 1.92 -6.24
CA LYS A 39 23.79 1.29 -4.95
C LYS A 39 23.00 0.05 -5.33
N GLU A 40 23.47 -1.11 -4.91
CA GLU A 40 22.65 -2.30 -4.98
C GLU A 40 21.31 -1.87 -4.42
N LYS A 41 20.28 -1.96 -5.25
CA LYS A 41 18.92 -1.68 -4.75
C LYS A 41 18.73 -2.71 -3.67
N ASP A 42 18.42 -2.25 -2.47
CA ASP A 42 17.99 -3.14 -1.41
C ASP A 42 16.82 -3.94 -1.97
N VAL A 43 17.08 -5.18 -2.36
CA VAL A 43 16.04 -6.10 -2.82
C VAL A 43 15.27 -6.48 -1.57
N LEU A 44 14.17 -5.78 -1.34
CA LEU A 44 13.26 -6.13 -0.26
C LEU A 44 12.68 -7.52 -0.54
N ASP A 45 12.76 -8.38 0.45
CA ASP A 45 12.13 -9.67 0.40
C ASP A 45 10.60 -9.50 0.41
N ASN A 46 9.91 -10.19 -0.49
CA ASN A 46 8.45 -10.18 -0.61
C ASN A 46 7.81 -11.45 -0.03
N GLN A 47 8.56 -12.27 0.71
CA GLN A 47 8.03 -13.50 1.29
C GLN A 47 6.81 -13.25 2.19
N ASP A 48 6.78 -12.12 2.87
CA ASP A 48 5.64 -11.66 3.67
C ASP A 48 4.36 -11.48 2.83
N LEU A 49 4.50 -11.05 1.57
CA LEU A 49 3.40 -10.77 0.65
C LEU A 49 2.88 -12.00 -0.10
N LEU A 50 3.61 -13.12 -0.05
CA LEU A 50 3.25 -14.36 -0.75
C LEU A 50 2.30 -15.26 0.04
N ILE A 51 1.93 -14.88 1.27
CA ILE A 51 1.14 -15.73 2.16
C ILE A 51 -0.12 -14.99 2.64
N GLY A 52 -1.28 -15.56 2.36
CA GLY A 52 -2.57 -15.08 2.84
C GLY A 52 -2.99 -13.72 2.25
N LYS A 53 -3.90 -13.07 2.96
CA LYS A 53 -4.45 -11.76 2.55
C LYS A 53 -3.59 -10.63 3.07
N GLN A 54 -3.15 -9.75 2.17
CA GLN A 54 -2.22 -8.64 2.43
C GLN A 54 -2.73 -7.36 1.76
N ILE A 55 -2.33 -6.22 2.31
CA ILE A 55 -2.53 -4.91 1.69
C ILE A 55 -1.16 -4.39 1.26
N LEU A 56 -1.02 -4.09 -0.01
CA LEU A 56 0.18 -3.51 -0.58
C LEU A 56 -0.09 -2.07 -1.03
N ILE A 57 0.70 -1.14 -0.54
CA ILE A 57 0.66 0.26 -0.97
C ILE A 57 1.84 0.51 -1.91
N LEU A 58 1.53 0.83 -3.16
CA LEU A 58 2.53 1.34 -4.09
C LEU A 58 2.78 2.81 -3.81
N ASP A 59 4.00 3.10 -3.40
CA ASP A 59 4.46 4.46 -3.12
C ASP A 59 5.50 4.92 -4.15
N SER A 60 5.60 6.21 -4.31
CA SER A 60 6.59 6.82 -5.19
C SER A 60 7.94 6.94 -4.49
N GLN A 61 9.02 6.62 -5.20
CA GLN A 61 10.38 6.93 -4.73
C GLN A 61 10.67 8.44 -4.71
N ASN A 62 9.86 9.24 -5.39
CA ASN A 62 9.96 10.69 -5.42
C ASN A 62 8.81 11.31 -4.62
N TYR A 63 8.90 12.62 -4.36
CA TYR A 63 7.84 13.34 -3.67
C TYR A 63 6.50 13.20 -4.43
N CYS A 64 5.50 12.71 -3.72
CA CYS A 64 4.16 12.44 -4.23
C CYS A 64 3.13 13.00 -3.23
N PRO A 65 2.51 14.14 -3.52
CA PRO A 65 1.54 14.76 -2.60
C PRO A 65 0.35 13.85 -2.26
N TYR A 66 -0.12 13.08 -3.23
CA TYR A 66 -1.25 12.14 -3.02
C TYR A 66 -0.84 10.92 -2.20
N CYS A 67 0.44 10.49 -2.28
CA CYS A 67 0.97 9.43 -1.44
C CYS A 67 1.02 9.89 0.03
N GLU A 68 1.52 11.10 0.28
CA GLU A 68 1.55 11.68 1.61
C GLU A 68 0.13 11.89 2.17
N LYS A 69 -0.81 12.33 1.33
CA LYS A 69 -2.20 12.46 1.72
C LYS A 69 -2.83 11.12 2.08
N LEU A 70 -2.59 10.07 1.30
CA LEU A 70 -3.05 8.70 1.60
C LEU A 70 -2.50 8.21 2.95
N LYS A 71 -1.22 8.47 3.22
CA LYS A 71 -0.59 8.11 4.50
C LYS A 71 -1.28 8.80 5.67
N LEU A 72 -1.47 10.10 5.59
CA LEU A 72 -2.07 10.88 6.67
C LEU A 72 -3.53 10.52 6.93
N ASP A 73 -4.33 10.37 5.87
CA ASP A 73 -5.78 10.24 6.01
C ASP A 73 -6.23 8.78 6.23
N VAL A 74 -5.41 7.80 5.82
CA VAL A 74 -5.87 6.39 5.79
C VAL A 74 -4.87 5.45 6.45
N THR A 75 -3.64 5.37 5.92
CA THR A 75 -2.76 4.25 6.27
C THR A 75 -2.07 4.41 7.62
N ASN A 76 -1.80 5.63 8.08
CA ASN A 76 -1.25 5.86 9.43
C ASN A 76 -2.28 5.55 10.53
N GLU A 77 -3.56 5.73 10.24
CA GLU A 77 -4.65 5.46 11.17
C GLU A 77 -5.16 4.01 11.09
N TYR A 78 -4.65 3.23 10.12
CA TYR A 78 -5.07 1.86 9.94
C TYR A 78 -4.57 0.97 11.09
N LYS A 79 -5.50 0.35 11.82
CA LYS A 79 -5.23 -0.59 12.91
C LYS A 79 -5.82 -1.99 12.64
N GLY A 80 -6.23 -2.23 11.39
CA GLY A 80 -6.87 -3.49 11.02
C GLY A 80 -5.92 -4.69 11.12
N THR A 81 -6.49 -5.87 11.03
CA THR A 81 -5.76 -7.13 11.25
C THR A 81 -5.04 -7.66 10.00
N LEU A 82 -5.29 -7.10 8.80
CA LEU A 82 -4.52 -7.48 7.62
C LEU A 82 -3.19 -6.73 7.62
N PRO A 83 -2.08 -7.43 7.40
CA PRO A 83 -0.79 -6.77 7.26
C PRO A 83 -0.81 -5.78 6.09
N MET A 84 -0.11 -4.66 6.28
CA MET A 84 0.04 -3.61 5.27
C MET A 84 1.52 -3.33 5.04
N SER A 85 1.94 -3.38 3.79
CA SER A 85 3.33 -3.18 3.38
C SER A 85 3.42 -2.12 2.29
N TYR A 86 4.55 -1.41 2.25
CA TYR A 86 4.85 -0.42 1.23
C TYR A 86 5.92 -0.94 0.29
N ARG A 87 5.74 -0.73 -1.01
CA ARG A 87 6.73 -1.03 -2.05
C ARG A 87 6.73 0.06 -3.10
N SER A 88 7.85 0.21 -3.77
CA SER A 88 7.94 0.95 -5.03
C SER A 88 7.79 0.00 -6.22
N SER A 89 7.53 0.54 -7.39
CA SER A 89 7.26 -0.26 -8.60
C SER A 89 8.38 -1.21 -9.01
N ASP A 90 9.60 -0.97 -8.58
CA ASP A 90 10.78 -1.81 -8.85
C ASP A 90 11.02 -2.90 -7.79
N GLN A 91 10.18 -2.98 -6.77
CA GLN A 91 10.27 -3.93 -5.65
C GLN A 91 9.17 -5.00 -5.70
N LEU A 92 8.53 -5.19 -6.83
CA LEU A 92 7.34 -6.05 -6.97
C LEU A 92 7.67 -7.45 -7.52
N HIS A 93 8.94 -7.86 -7.47
CA HIS A 93 9.35 -9.19 -7.93
C HIS A 93 8.59 -10.28 -7.15
N ASP A 94 8.34 -11.38 -7.80
CA ASP A 94 7.60 -12.55 -7.28
C ASP A 94 6.10 -12.31 -6.98
N LEU A 95 5.56 -11.11 -7.29
CA LEU A 95 4.14 -10.80 -7.14
C LEU A 95 3.43 -10.78 -8.49
N GLU A 96 2.22 -11.33 -8.54
CA GLU A 96 1.36 -11.29 -9.72
C GLU A 96 0.44 -10.05 -9.65
N ILE A 97 0.93 -8.92 -10.17
CA ILE A 97 0.20 -7.64 -10.16
C ILE A 97 -0.24 -7.28 -11.57
N ASN A 98 -1.52 -7.00 -11.73
CA ASN A 98 -2.15 -6.60 -12.99
C ASN A 98 -2.35 -5.08 -13.10
N ALA A 99 -2.41 -4.39 -11.96
CA ALA A 99 -2.53 -2.94 -11.91
C ALA A 99 -1.33 -2.23 -12.54
N PRO A 100 -1.51 -1.06 -13.15
CA PRO A 100 -0.41 -0.24 -13.61
C PRO A 100 0.51 0.17 -12.45
N THR A 101 1.73 -0.34 -12.45
CA THR A 101 2.70 -0.12 -11.37
C THR A 101 3.36 1.26 -11.40
N TRP A 102 3.14 2.04 -12.47
CA TRP A 102 3.62 3.42 -12.59
C TRP A 102 2.70 4.46 -11.90
N ALA A 103 1.44 4.06 -11.61
CA ALA A 103 0.48 4.95 -10.94
C ALA A 103 0.69 4.89 -9.43
N THR A 104 1.00 6.03 -8.81
CA THR A 104 1.16 6.16 -7.36
C THR A 104 0.34 7.32 -6.80
N PRO A 105 -0.24 7.16 -5.61
CA PRO A 105 -0.31 5.93 -4.85
C PRO A 105 -1.23 4.90 -5.52
N SER A 106 -1.01 3.61 -5.25
CA SER A 106 -2.01 2.57 -5.53
C SER A 106 -2.15 1.68 -4.31
N VAL A 107 -3.38 1.29 -4.00
CA VAL A 107 -3.71 0.34 -2.95
C VAL A 107 -4.05 -0.99 -3.61
N ILE A 108 -3.28 -2.02 -3.35
CA ILE A 108 -3.44 -3.34 -3.94
C ILE A 108 -3.76 -4.35 -2.84
N PHE A 109 -4.79 -5.13 -3.05
CA PHE A 109 -5.20 -6.22 -2.16
C PHE A 109 -4.72 -7.52 -2.76
N LEU A 110 -3.82 -8.20 -2.03
CA LEU A 110 -3.19 -9.44 -2.45
C LEU A 110 -3.74 -10.64 -1.67
N GLU A 111 -3.87 -11.77 -2.35
CA GLU A 111 -4.07 -13.08 -1.73
C GLU A 111 -3.02 -14.04 -2.31
N ASP A 112 -2.16 -14.55 -1.43
CA ASP A 112 -1.05 -15.44 -1.80
C ASP A 112 -0.16 -14.87 -2.92
N GLY A 113 0.19 -13.58 -2.82
CA GLY A 113 1.04 -12.87 -3.77
C GLY A 113 0.36 -12.42 -5.07
N LYS A 114 -0.95 -12.68 -5.23
CA LYS A 114 -1.71 -12.34 -6.42
C LYS A 114 -2.67 -11.19 -6.16
N GLU A 115 -2.73 -10.25 -7.09
CA GLU A 115 -3.71 -9.17 -7.04
C GLU A 115 -5.13 -9.71 -7.16
N VAL A 116 -5.96 -9.43 -6.16
CA VAL A 116 -7.41 -9.68 -6.19
C VAL A 116 -8.16 -8.43 -6.57
N PHE A 117 -7.72 -7.29 -6.05
CA PHE A 117 -8.30 -5.98 -6.32
C PHE A 117 -7.25 -4.88 -6.18
N SER A 118 -7.42 -3.79 -6.91
CA SER A 118 -6.59 -2.59 -6.78
C SER A 118 -7.38 -1.31 -6.95
N HIS A 119 -6.92 -0.25 -6.28
CA HIS A 119 -7.39 1.12 -6.47
C HIS A 119 -6.21 2.01 -6.80
N GLN A 120 -6.31 2.77 -7.89
CA GLN A 120 -5.27 3.69 -8.32
C GLN A 120 -5.59 5.12 -7.89
N GLY A 121 -4.58 5.81 -7.40
CA GLY A 121 -4.71 7.16 -6.90
C GLY A 121 -5.08 7.20 -5.41
N TYR A 122 -5.37 8.41 -4.95
CA TYR A 122 -5.84 8.63 -3.59
C TYR A 122 -7.22 8.01 -3.37
N ILE A 123 -7.40 7.37 -2.23
CA ILE A 123 -8.68 6.85 -1.74
C ILE A 123 -8.94 7.44 -0.36
N ASP A 124 -10.17 7.79 -0.06
CA ASP A 124 -10.52 8.23 1.28
C ASP A 124 -10.75 7.04 2.23
N GLN A 125 -10.82 7.33 3.53
CA GLN A 125 -10.94 6.30 4.56
C GLN A 125 -12.22 5.47 4.39
N LYS A 126 -13.34 6.10 4.02
CA LYS A 126 -14.63 5.41 3.85
C LYS A 126 -14.55 4.38 2.73
N ASP A 127 -14.07 4.79 1.57
CA ASP A 127 -13.98 3.93 0.40
C ASP A 127 -12.91 2.85 0.60
N PHE A 128 -11.81 3.17 1.29
CA PHE A 128 -10.80 2.19 1.67
C PHE A 128 -11.41 1.06 2.53
N TYR A 129 -12.16 1.40 3.59
CA TYR A 129 -12.79 0.38 4.44
C TYR A 129 -13.91 -0.39 3.75
N LEU A 130 -14.61 0.21 2.78
CA LEU A 130 -15.59 -0.49 1.96
C LEU A 130 -14.94 -1.62 1.15
N ILE A 131 -13.83 -1.30 0.47
CA ILE A 131 -13.07 -2.27 -0.33
C ILE A 131 -12.42 -3.32 0.59
N LEU A 132 -11.79 -2.89 1.67
CA LEU A 132 -11.21 -3.79 2.67
C LEU A 132 -12.25 -4.77 3.23
N GLY A 133 -13.44 -4.26 3.54
CA GLY A 133 -14.57 -5.08 4.00
C GLY A 133 -14.93 -6.15 2.98
N LYS A 134 -15.07 -5.78 1.71
CA LYS A 134 -15.35 -6.72 0.63
C LYS A 134 -14.25 -7.76 0.45
N PHE A 135 -13.00 -7.31 0.47
CA PHE A 135 -11.84 -8.20 0.36
C PHE A 135 -11.73 -9.18 1.53
N LYS A 136 -11.97 -8.71 2.76
CA LYS A 136 -11.81 -9.51 3.97
C LYS A 136 -13.00 -10.42 4.26
N LEU A 137 -14.21 -9.89 4.14
CA LEU A 137 -15.46 -10.56 4.52
C LEU A 137 -16.16 -11.26 3.35
N GLY A 138 -15.84 -10.87 2.10
CA GLY A 138 -16.49 -11.40 0.91
C GLY A 138 -17.98 -11.05 0.85
N ASP A 139 -18.78 -11.96 0.30
CA ASP A 139 -20.25 -11.87 0.24
C ASP A 139 -20.88 -12.58 1.47
N SER A 140 -20.45 -12.20 2.66
CA SER A 140 -20.91 -12.77 3.92
C SER A 140 -21.99 -11.91 4.58
N GLU A 141 -22.76 -12.54 5.48
CA GLU A 141 -23.71 -11.83 6.35
C GLU A 141 -23.03 -10.70 7.14
N ALA A 142 -21.78 -10.92 7.59
CA ALA A 142 -20.99 -9.90 8.27
C ALA A 142 -20.75 -8.66 7.40
N TYR A 143 -20.52 -8.85 6.09
CA TYR A 143 -20.38 -7.72 5.16
C TYR A 143 -21.72 -6.97 4.99
N ASP A 144 -22.83 -7.70 4.84
CA ASP A 144 -24.16 -7.11 4.71
C ASP A 144 -24.56 -6.31 5.95
N VAL A 145 -24.27 -6.82 7.14
CA VAL A 145 -24.51 -6.10 8.39
C VAL A 145 -23.67 -4.85 8.49
N ALA A 146 -22.37 -4.95 8.17
CA ALA A 146 -21.43 -3.84 8.32
C ALA A 146 -21.67 -2.71 7.28
N PHE A 147 -22.01 -3.04 6.04
CA PHE A 147 -22.01 -2.08 4.93
C PHE A 147 -23.36 -1.89 4.24
N ASN A 148 -24.23 -2.89 4.23
CA ASN A 148 -25.49 -2.88 3.50
C ASN A 148 -26.73 -2.69 4.40
N LYS A 149 -26.52 -2.30 5.68
CA LYS A 149 -27.60 -2.16 6.67
C LYS A 149 -28.38 -3.46 6.90
N GLY A 150 -27.75 -4.60 6.68
CA GLY A 150 -28.29 -5.90 7.02
C GLY A 150 -28.55 -6.00 8.52
N THR A 151 -29.40 -6.91 8.91
CA THR A 151 -29.64 -7.25 10.30
C THR A 151 -29.32 -8.73 10.49
N ASP A 152 -28.73 -9.03 11.62
CA ASP A 152 -28.49 -10.40 12.03
C ASP A 152 -29.83 -11.17 12.15
N ALA A 153 -29.79 -12.48 11.96
CA ALA A 153 -30.99 -13.30 12.01
C ALA A 153 -31.67 -13.19 13.38
N ARG A 154 -33.01 -13.07 13.37
CA ARG A 154 -33.84 -12.87 14.60
C ARG A 154 -33.66 -13.92 15.69
N PHE A 155 -33.05 -15.05 15.37
CA PHE A 155 -32.78 -16.15 16.30
C PHE A 155 -31.30 -16.53 16.22
N CYS A 156 -30.46 -15.61 16.71
CA CYS A 156 -29.01 -15.84 16.78
C CYS A 156 -28.72 -16.99 17.73
N LYS A 157 -28.52 -18.17 17.17
CA LYS A 157 -27.95 -19.29 17.93
C LYS A 157 -26.54 -19.00 18.43
N GLU A 158 -25.94 -17.93 17.94
CA GLU A 158 -24.57 -17.54 18.21
C GLU A 158 -24.37 -16.93 19.60
N TYR A 159 -25.42 -16.47 20.28
CA TYR A 159 -25.32 -16.07 21.70
C TYR A 159 -24.78 -17.18 22.61
N GLU A 160 -25.01 -18.45 22.24
CA GLU A 160 -24.45 -19.58 22.96
C GLU A 160 -22.90 -19.63 22.85
N ILE A 161 -22.31 -19.12 21.76
CA ILE A 161 -20.88 -19.09 21.53
C ILE A 161 -20.19 -18.19 22.56
N PHE A 162 -20.87 -17.12 22.98
CA PHE A 162 -20.30 -16.13 23.90
C PHE A 162 -20.44 -16.49 25.38
N LYS A 163 -21.26 -17.51 25.72
CA LYS A 163 -21.47 -17.89 27.12
C LYS A 163 -20.21 -18.35 27.86
N ASN A 164 -19.19 -18.81 27.14
CA ASN A 164 -17.93 -19.26 27.70
C ASN A 164 -16.74 -18.47 27.14
N THR A 165 -16.98 -17.28 26.62
CA THR A 165 -15.90 -16.39 26.14
C THR A 165 -15.09 -15.94 27.34
N PRO A 166 -13.76 -16.08 27.35
CA PRO A 166 -12.92 -15.57 28.42
C PRO A 166 -12.99 -14.04 28.46
N ASP A 167 -12.66 -13.47 29.62
CA ASP A 167 -12.58 -12.03 29.77
C ASP A 167 -11.64 -11.43 28.75
N GLY A 168 -12.08 -10.34 28.13
CA GLY A 168 -11.31 -9.66 27.09
C GLY A 168 -12.05 -8.49 26.48
N ILE A 169 -11.45 -7.93 25.45
CA ILE A 169 -12.01 -6.80 24.70
C ILE A 169 -12.45 -7.30 23.33
N PHE A 170 -13.71 -7.07 22.97
CA PHE A 170 -14.16 -7.22 21.60
C PHE A 170 -13.65 -6.08 20.75
N ILE A 171 -13.09 -6.41 19.60
CA ILE A 171 -12.54 -5.45 18.65
C ILE A 171 -13.28 -5.53 17.33
N ASP A 172 -13.39 -4.40 16.63
CA ASP A 172 -13.86 -4.39 15.25
C ASP A 172 -12.90 -5.17 14.36
N LYS A 173 -13.47 -6.09 13.58
CA LYS A 173 -12.67 -7.01 12.76
C LYS A 173 -11.92 -6.33 11.61
N LEU A 174 -12.40 -5.19 11.17
CA LEU A 174 -11.80 -4.45 10.03
C LEU A 174 -10.80 -3.40 10.51
N SER A 175 -11.22 -2.55 11.44
CA SER A 175 -10.42 -1.42 11.92
C SER A 175 -9.49 -1.78 13.08
N GLY A 176 -9.81 -2.82 13.84
CA GLY A 176 -9.10 -3.17 15.07
C GLY A 176 -9.48 -2.29 16.28
N GLU A 177 -10.47 -1.40 16.14
CA GLU A 177 -10.92 -0.54 17.24
C GLU A 177 -11.62 -1.35 18.34
N PRO A 178 -11.40 -1.02 19.61
CA PRO A 178 -12.08 -1.67 20.71
C PRO A 178 -13.56 -1.29 20.71
N LEU A 179 -14.45 -2.29 20.86
CA LEU A 179 -15.89 -2.11 20.88
C LEU A 179 -16.44 -2.13 22.29
N PHE A 180 -16.19 -3.21 23.04
CA PHE A 180 -16.61 -3.35 24.43
C PHE A 180 -15.76 -4.39 25.19
N ASP A 181 -15.69 -4.23 26.50
CA ASP A 181 -15.03 -5.17 27.40
C ASP A 181 -16.05 -6.17 27.95
N THR A 182 -15.70 -7.46 28.00
CA THR A 182 -16.60 -8.52 28.53
C THR A 182 -16.81 -8.44 30.03
N ARG A 183 -16.07 -7.60 30.74
CA ARG A 183 -16.14 -7.42 32.18
C ARG A 183 -17.06 -6.28 32.60
N ASP A 184 -17.53 -5.46 31.67
CA ASP A 184 -18.51 -4.38 31.86
C ASP A 184 -19.94 -4.90 31.67
#